data_2183193878cb5bf6c58c39c6f9665760
#
_entry.id   2183193878cb5bf6c58c39c6f9665760
#
_cell.length_a   1.000
_cell.length_b   1.000
_cell.length_c   1.000
_cell.angle_alpha   90.00
_cell.angle_beta   90.00
_cell.angle_gamma   90.00
#
_symmetry.space_group_name_H-M   'P 1'
#
loop_
_entity.id
_entity.type
_entity.pdbx_description
1 polymer ?
#
loop_
_entity_poly.entity_id
_entity_poly.type
_entity_poly.pdbx_seq_one_letter_code
_entity_poly.pdbx_strand_id
1 'polypeptide(L)'
;MEELVIRDADVVDGSGADSYRADVVVDGGRIVSIVKEAAAAGCQRPKARRELDAEGLVLSPGFIDMHAHSDLALLRDPDHSAKAAQGVTLEVIGQDGLSYAPVDDRTLGEVRRAIAGWNGSGDDIDFDWRSVGEYLDRLDEGIAVNAAYLIPQGTVRALAVGWDDREATGSELEHMRRLVAEGLEQGAVGMSSGLTYTPGMYAKDAELTELCRVVASYGGYYCPHHRSYGAGALKAYEEMVELTREAGCPLHLAHATMNFGVNKGKAPELLTLLDEALAGGADITLDTYPYTPGCTTLVALLPSWASEGGPEQIMKRLADDGTAERIRHHMEELGSDGSHGVPMEWETIEISGTGDPALAEYVGRTVLESARLRGESPWTTVRHLLLADRLAPTILQHVGHEENVRAIMRHRVHTGGSDGILQGAKPHPRAYGTFPHYLGHYVRELGVLPLEECVAHLTSRPAARLRLADRGLVREGYRADLVLFDPATVAAGSTFAEPRVLPTGIPYVLVDGRFVMEDGRRTDVLAGRSVRRSPYGAAR
;
A
#
# COMPACT_ATOMS: atom_id res chain seq x y z
N MET A 1 36.76 10.26 -11.81
CA MET A 1 36.54 8.80 -12.03
C MET A 1 35.23 8.53 -11.34
N GLU A 2 34.26 8.13 -12.08
CA GLU A 2 32.89 7.85 -11.66
C GLU A 2 32.88 6.77 -10.56
N GLU A 3 31.80 6.72 -9.77
CA GLU A 3 31.73 5.84 -8.61
C GLU A 3 31.47 4.40 -8.99
N LEU A 4 30.53 4.17 -9.94
CA LEU A 4 30.07 2.84 -10.34
C LEU A 4 29.80 2.78 -11.85
N VAL A 5 30.18 1.67 -12.49
CA VAL A 5 29.64 1.26 -13.79
C VAL A 5 29.01 -0.13 -13.68
N ILE A 6 27.78 -0.25 -14.17
CA ILE A 6 27.03 -1.50 -14.30
C ILE A 6 27.18 -1.92 -15.76
N ARG A 7 27.85 -3.05 -15.98
CA ARG A 7 28.29 -3.51 -17.30
C ARG A 7 27.33 -4.53 -17.91
N ASP A 8 27.17 -4.41 -19.22
CA ASP A 8 26.51 -5.44 -20.04
C ASP A 8 25.10 -5.83 -19.56
N ALA A 9 24.38 -4.90 -18.91
CA ALA A 9 23.02 -5.13 -18.43
C ALA A 9 22.00 -5.14 -19.57
N ASP A 10 20.99 -5.99 -19.47
CA ASP A 10 19.77 -5.89 -20.27
C ASP A 10 18.86 -4.83 -19.64
N VAL A 11 18.86 -3.62 -20.20
CA VAL A 11 18.14 -2.47 -19.61
C VAL A 11 16.68 -2.48 -20.04
N VAL A 12 15.79 -2.65 -19.06
CA VAL A 12 14.35 -2.39 -19.15
C VAL A 12 14.10 -1.05 -18.47
N ASP A 13 14.07 0.02 -19.26
CA ASP A 13 14.24 1.38 -18.76
C ASP A 13 13.01 1.99 -18.06
N GLY A 14 11.92 1.23 -17.95
CA GLY A 14 10.67 1.66 -17.32
C GLY A 14 9.71 2.41 -18.24
N SER A 15 10.07 2.68 -19.49
CA SER A 15 9.20 3.36 -20.45
C SER A 15 8.12 2.46 -21.08
N GLY A 16 8.27 1.14 -20.95
CA GLY A 16 7.47 0.15 -21.67
C GLY A 16 7.98 -0.15 -23.09
N ALA A 17 9.09 0.48 -23.52
CA ALA A 17 9.75 0.16 -24.77
C ALA A 17 10.61 -1.10 -24.63
N ASP A 18 10.98 -1.69 -25.79
CA ASP A 18 11.84 -2.87 -25.86
C ASP A 18 13.15 -2.67 -25.07
N SER A 19 13.60 -3.72 -24.41
CA SER A 19 14.88 -3.75 -23.69
C SER A 19 16.09 -3.58 -24.64
N TYR A 20 17.19 -3.11 -24.10
CA TYR A 20 18.45 -2.93 -24.83
C TYR A 20 19.65 -3.20 -23.95
N ARG A 21 20.76 -3.67 -24.52
CA ARG A 21 22.00 -3.90 -23.79
C ARG A 21 22.83 -2.63 -23.67
N ALA A 22 23.30 -2.32 -22.44
CA ALA A 22 24.10 -1.13 -22.17
C ALA A 22 25.02 -1.28 -20.95
N ASP A 23 26.07 -0.41 -20.92
CA ASP A 23 26.77 -0.03 -19.69
C ASP A 23 26.09 1.20 -19.10
N VAL A 24 25.75 1.16 -17.81
CA VAL A 24 25.12 2.27 -17.09
C VAL A 24 26.09 2.81 -16.04
N VAL A 25 26.38 4.11 -16.10
CA VAL A 25 27.32 4.79 -15.20
C VAL A 25 26.56 5.59 -14.16
N VAL A 26 26.95 5.38 -12.91
CA VAL A 26 26.39 6.09 -11.75
C VAL A 26 27.47 6.91 -11.07
N ASP A 27 27.17 8.17 -10.77
CA ASP A 27 28.02 9.08 -10.01
C ASP A 27 27.17 10.08 -9.22
N GLY A 28 27.55 10.36 -7.98
CA GLY A 28 26.82 11.28 -7.10
C GLY A 28 25.33 10.92 -6.94
N GLY A 29 25.01 9.64 -6.88
CA GLY A 29 23.63 9.14 -6.72
C GLY A 29 22.76 9.25 -7.98
N ARG A 30 23.35 9.59 -9.15
CA ARG A 30 22.62 9.76 -10.41
C ARG A 30 23.19 8.90 -11.54
N ILE A 31 22.32 8.57 -12.50
CA ILE A 31 22.72 8.00 -13.77
C ILE A 31 23.32 9.11 -14.61
N VAL A 32 24.63 9.04 -14.87
CA VAL A 32 25.35 10.11 -15.59
C VAL A 32 25.59 9.76 -17.06
N SER A 33 25.58 8.45 -17.41
CA SER A 33 25.75 8.02 -18.80
C SER A 33 25.15 6.63 -19.05
N ILE A 34 24.61 6.41 -20.24
CA ILE A 34 24.10 5.12 -20.73
C ILE A 34 24.76 4.84 -22.07
N VAL A 35 25.67 3.87 -22.11
CA VAL A 35 26.42 3.51 -23.31
C VAL A 35 25.84 2.24 -23.92
N LYS A 36 24.97 2.42 -24.93
CA LYS A 36 24.36 1.31 -25.66
C LYS A 36 25.40 0.56 -26.48
N GLU A 37 25.25 -0.75 -26.58
CA GLU A 37 26.17 -1.61 -27.36
C GLU A 37 27.65 -1.41 -26.98
N ALA A 38 27.94 -1.16 -25.71
CA ALA A 38 29.28 -0.86 -25.19
C ALA A 38 30.32 -1.97 -25.51
N ALA A 39 29.87 -3.20 -25.71
CA ALA A 39 30.73 -4.34 -26.13
C ALA A 39 31.09 -4.33 -27.62
N ALA A 40 30.52 -3.44 -28.45
CA ALA A 40 30.84 -3.37 -29.88
C ALA A 40 32.29 -2.96 -30.12
N ALA A 41 32.90 -3.53 -31.15
CA ALA A 41 34.30 -3.28 -31.48
C ALA A 41 34.55 -1.79 -31.76
N GLY A 42 35.50 -1.18 -31.00
CA GLY A 42 35.87 0.23 -31.12
C GLY A 42 35.16 1.20 -30.19
N CYS A 43 34.20 0.75 -29.39
CA CYS A 43 33.60 1.57 -28.35
C CYS A 43 34.56 1.73 -27.16
N GLN A 44 34.80 2.96 -26.72
CA GLN A 44 35.56 3.19 -25.49
C GLN A 44 34.63 3.05 -24.30
N ARG A 45 34.76 1.93 -23.58
CA ARG A 45 33.94 1.67 -22.40
C ARG A 45 34.26 2.63 -21.26
N PRO A 46 33.26 3.12 -20.52
CA PRO A 46 33.46 3.99 -19.38
C PRO A 46 34.26 3.28 -18.28
N LYS A 47 34.99 4.02 -17.44
CA LYS A 47 35.74 3.52 -16.29
C LYS A 47 35.19 4.13 -15.02
N ALA A 48 35.06 3.33 -13.97
CA ALA A 48 34.63 3.79 -12.66
C ALA A 48 35.52 3.20 -11.55
N ARG A 49 35.34 3.65 -10.32
CA ARG A 49 36.04 3.09 -9.14
C ARG A 49 35.61 1.67 -8.87
N ARG A 50 34.34 1.39 -9.13
CA ARG A 50 33.72 0.07 -9.01
C ARG A 50 33.08 -0.33 -10.34
N GLU A 51 33.27 -1.57 -10.72
CA GLU A 51 32.62 -2.18 -11.88
C GLU A 51 31.79 -3.37 -11.41
N LEU A 52 30.52 -3.40 -11.82
CA LEU A 52 29.59 -4.51 -11.59
C LEU A 52 29.28 -5.18 -12.91
N ASP A 53 29.61 -6.44 -13.03
CA ASP A 53 29.19 -7.25 -14.18
C ASP A 53 27.72 -7.66 -14.01
N ALA A 54 26.89 -7.26 -14.97
CA ALA A 54 25.45 -7.52 -14.97
C ALA A 54 25.03 -8.38 -16.18
N GLU A 55 25.97 -9.13 -16.78
CA GLU A 55 25.64 -10.04 -17.88
C GLU A 55 24.58 -11.06 -17.44
N GLY A 56 23.46 -11.13 -18.20
CA GLY A 56 22.33 -12.01 -17.89
C GLY A 56 21.35 -11.46 -16.85
N LEU A 57 21.62 -10.26 -16.31
CA LEU A 57 20.68 -9.57 -15.42
C LEU A 57 19.92 -8.48 -16.17
N VAL A 58 18.66 -8.31 -15.80
CA VAL A 58 17.87 -7.14 -16.16
C VAL A 58 18.19 -6.01 -15.17
N LEU A 59 18.54 -4.84 -15.70
CA LEU A 59 18.60 -3.59 -14.95
C LEU A 59 17.34 -2.78 -15.22
N SER A 60 16.61 -2.46 -14.17
CA SER A 60 15.44 -1.57 -14.25
C SER A 60 15.49 -0.45 -13.20
N PRO A 61 14.61 0.57 -13.31
CA PRO A 61 14.40 1.47 -12.19
C PRO A 61 13.95 0.67 -10.95
N GLY A 62 14.25 1.16 -9.77
CA GLY A 62 13.75 0.59 -8.53
C GLY A 62 12.22 0.65 -8.47
N PHE A 63 11.60 -0.39 -7.92
CA PHE A 63 10.15 -0.49 -7.85
C PHE A 63 9.59 0.51 -6.85
N ILE A 64 8.41 1.03 -7.16
CA ILE A 64 7.65 1.96 -6.32
C ILE A 64 6.40 1.23 -5.84
N ASP A 65 6.33 0.98 -4.54
CA ASP A 65 5.17 0.39 -3.88
C ASP A 65 4.13 1.48 -3.60
N MET A 66 3.06 1.50 -4.39
CA MET A 66 2.04 2.54 -4.28
C MET A 66 1.11 2.37 -3.07
N HIS A 67 1.21 1.25 -2.35
CA HIS A 67 0.37 0.95 -1.23
C HIS A 67 1.11 0.11 -0.17
N ALA A 68 1.49 0.73 0.94
CA ALA A 68 2.18 0.06 2.04
C ALA A 68 1.69 0.55 3.41
N HIS A 69 1.68 -0.38 4.39
CA HIS A 69 1.37 -0.11 5.79
C HIS A 69 2.63 -0.21 6.66
N SER A 70 3.70 0.42 6.20
CA SER A 70 5.02 0.38 6.84
C SER A 70 5.27 1.56 7.79
N ASP A 71 4.23 2.30 8.17
CA ASP A 71 4.32 3.57 8.89
C ASP A 71 5.21 3.51 10.15
N LEU A 72 5.04 2.49 11.00
CA LEU A 72 5.92 2.27 12.14
C LEU A 72 7.05 1.27 11.86
N ALA A 73 6.88 0.41 10.85
CA ALA A 73 7.89 -0.58 10.51
C ALA A 73 9.20 0.07 10.04
N LEU A 74 9.13 1.15 9.27
CA LEU A 74 10.28 1.94 8.83
C LEU A 74 11.08 2.52 9.99
N LEU A 75 10.41 2.89 11.09
CA LEU A 75 11.07 3.42 12.29
C LEU A 75 11.61 2.31 13.20
N ARG A 76 10.89 1.17 13.27
CA ARG A 76 11.25 0.02 14.11
C ARG A 76 12.39 -0.80 13.52
N ASP A 77 12.34 -1.01 12.21
CA ASP A 77 13.33 -1.76 11.42
C ASP A 77 13.76 -0.93 10.20
N PRO A 78 14.65 0.06 10.39
CA PRO A 78 15.10 0.93 9.30
C PRO A 78 15.77 0.21 8.13
N ASP A 79 16.31 -1.00 8.37
CA ASP A 79 16.86 -1.88 7.32
C ASP A 79 15.82 -2.33 6.31
N HIS A 80 14.59 -2.48 6.74
CA HIS A 80 13.42 -2.75 5.92
C HIS A 80 13.62 -3.85 4.87
N SER A 81 14.25 -4.95 5.29
CA SER A 81 14.64 -6.06 4.41
C SER A 81 13.46 -6.66 3.65
N ALA A 82 12.26 -6.64 4.25
CA ALA A 82 11.02 -7.11 3.63
C ALA A 82 10.72 -6.43 2.29
N LYS A 83 11.06 -5.15 2.13
CA LYS A 83 10.82 -4.35 0.92
C LYS A 83 12.07 -4.23 0.06
N ALA A 84 13.21 -3.93 0.67
CA ALA A 84 14.47 -3.80 -0.06
C ALA A 84 14.81 -5.06 -0.88
N ALA A 85 14.62 -6.26 -0.31
CA ALA A 85 14.87 -7.52 -1.01
C ALA A 85 13.94 -7.76 -2.21
N GLN A 86 12.78 -7.11 -2.28
CA GLN A 86 11.86 -7.18 -3.41
C GLN A 86 12.22 -6.21 -4.56
N GLY A 87 13.28 -5.41 -4.42
CA GLY A 87 13.63 -4.36 -5.38
C GLY A 87 12.87 -3.05 -5.17
N VAL A 88 12.12 -2.89 -4.07
CA VAL A 88 11.41 -1.66 -3.73
C VAL A 88 12.42 -0.61 -3.27
N THR A 89 12.37 0.57 -3.89
CA THR A 89 13.22 1.72 -3.55
C THR A 89 12.44 2.91 -3.03
N LEU A 90 11.11 2.87 -3.19
CA LEU A 90 10.18 3.86 -2.63
C LEU A 90 8.85 3.18 -2.31
N GLU A 91 8.26 3.51 -1.16
CA GLU A 91 6.89 3.10 -0.82
C GLU A 91 6.04 4.30 -0.41
N VAL A 92 4.73 4.21 -0.68
CA VAL A 92 3.73 5.20 -0.30
C VAL A 92 2.99 4.69 0.93
N ILE A 93 3.15 5.39 2.04
CA ILE A 93 2.58 5.08 3.35
C ILE A 93 1.52 6.11 3.77
N GLY A 94 0.89 5.93 4.93
CA GLY A 94 -0.26 6.74 5.35
C GLY A 94 -1.54 6.33 4.62
N GLN A 95 -1.66 5.06 4.27
CA GLN A 95 -2.77 4.49 3.49
C GLN A 95 -4.05 4.31 4.32
N ASP A 96 -5.17 4.08 3.63
CA ASP A 96 -6.46 3.68 4.17
C ASP A 96 -7.02 4.61 5.26
N GLY A 97 -6.62 5.88 5.20
CA GLY A 97 -7.18 6.95 6.02
C GLY A 97 -6.81 6.93 7.49
N LEU A 98 -5.98 6.01 7.97
CA LEU A 98 -5.53 5.96 9.36
C LEU A 98 -4.00 5.82 9.45
N SER A 99 -3.36 6.80 10.06
CA SER A 99 -1.92 6.82 10.32
C SER A 99 -1.58 7.81 11.44
N TYR A 100 -0.31 8.05 11.69
CA TYR A 100 0.22 8.65 12.91
C TYR A 100 0.58 10.15 12.77
N ALA A 101 0.19 10.80 11.67
CA ALA A 101 0.40 12.25 11.45
C ALA A 101 -0.64 12.83 10.45
N PRO A 102 -1.28 14.00 10.71
CA PRO A 102 -1.15 14.79 11.95
C PRO A 102 -1.93 14.17 13.11
N VAL A 103 -1.48 14.37 14.35
CA VAL A 103 -2.15 13.87 15.56
C VAL A 103 -1.97 14.83 16.75
N ASP A 104 -2.90 14.77 17.71
CA ASP A 104 -2.69 15.21 19.09
C ASP A 104 -2.51 14.00 20.02
N ASP A 105 -2.24 14.21 21.30
CA ASP A 105 -2.01 13.11 22.26
C ASP A 105 -3.22 12.18 22.38
N ARG A 106 -4.44 12.74 22.36
CA ARG A 106 -5.69 11.98 22.44
C ARG A 106 -5.86 11.12 21.19
N THR A 107 -5.80 11.76 20.02
CA THR A 107 -6.01 11.09 18.72
C THR A 107 -4.93 10.04 18.45
N LEU A 108 -3.68 10.33 18.81
CA LEU A 108 -2.59 9.36 18.71
C LEU A 108 -2.91 8.08 19.52
N GLY A 109 -3.36 8.24 20.77
CA GLY A 109 -3.75 7.10 21.62
C GLY A 109 -4.93 6.31 21.07
N GLU A 110 -5.89 6.97 20.42
CA GLU A 110 -7.04 6.33 19.77
C GLU A 110 -6.64 5.59 18.48
N VAL A 111 -5.86 6.23 17.60
CA VAL A 111 -5.37 5.64 16.35
C VAL A 111 -4.47 4.43 16.62
N ARG A 112 -3.54 4.52 17.56
CA ARG A 112 -2.69 3.39 17.96
C ARG A 112 -3.51 2.15 18.32
N ARG A 113 -4.63 2.32 19.03
CA ARG A 113 -5.54 1.21 19.36
C ARG A 113 -6.33 0.72 18.15
N ALA A 114 -6.81 1.64 17.32
CA ALA A 114 -7.64 1.30 16.16
C ALA A 114 -6.90 0.49 15.10
N ILE A 115 -5.61 0.80 14.86
CA ILE A 115 -4.78 0.14 13.83
C ILE A 115 -3.62 -0.69 14.40
N ALA A 116 -3.74 -1.14 15.67
CA ALA A 116 -2.74 -2.02 16.27
C ALA A 116 -2.49 -3.31 15.45
N GLY A 117 -3.52 -3.82 14.78
CA GLY A 117 -3.39 -4.96 13.87
C GLY A 117 -2.54 -4.67 12.62
N TRP A 118 -2.43 -3.41 12.18
CA TRP A 118 -1.60 -3.05 11.00
C TRP A 118 -0.14 -2.79 11.37
N ASN A 119 0.10 -2.10 12.49
CA ASN A 119 1.43 -1.57 12.82
C ASN A 119 1.94 -2.00 14.21
N GLY A 120 1.21 -2.84 14.94
CA GLY A 120 1.49 -3.18 16.33
C GLY A 120 1.07 -2.08 17.30
N SER A 121 1.30 -2.29 18.61
CA SER A 121 0.95 -1.31 19.66
C SER A 121 1.78 -0.02 19.59
N GLY A 122 2.98 -0.08 18.99
CA GLY A 122 3.91 1.04 18.93
C GLY A 122 4.55 1.38 20.30
N ASP A 123 4.50 0.47 21.29
CA ASP A 123 5.07 0.73 22.64
C ASP A 123 6.60 0.84 22.62
N ASP A 124 7.23 0.40 21.55
CA ASP A 124 8.66 0.45 21.25
C ASP A 124 9.08 1.70 20.46
N ILE A 125 8.11 2.59 20.12
CA ILE A 125 8.33 3.81 19.33
C ILE A 125 8.17 5.04 20.24
N ASP A 126 9.11 5.97 20.16
CA ASP A 126 8.95 7.30 20.72
C ASP A 126 8.19 8.19 19.73
N PHE A 127 6.95 8.52 20.07
CA PHE A 127 6.08 9.37 19.26
C PHE A 127 6.32 10.84 19.58
N ASP A 128 7.47 11.37 19.23
CA ASP A 128 7.91 12.74 19.49
C ASP A 128 7.42 13.76 18.46
N TRP A 129 6.61 13.35 17.51
CA TRP A 129 6.01 14.18 16.45
C TRP A 129 4.50 14.37 16.66
N ARG A 130 3.94 15.45 16.06
CA ARG A 130 2.50 15.72 16.00
C ARG A 130 2.05 16.15 14.60
N SER A 131 2.95 16.69 13.79
CA SER A 131 2.69 17.14 12.43
C SER A 131 3.24 16.15 11.38
N VAL A 132 2.78 16.31 10.13
CA VAL A 132 3.32 15.54 9.00
C VAL A 132 4.80 15.82 8.80
N GLY A 133 5.21 17.09 8.92
CA GLY A 133 6.62 17.49 8.75
C GLY A 133 7.53 16.81 9.75
N GLU A 134 7.18 16.81 11.03
CA GLU A 134 7.96 16.16 12.09
C GLU A 134 8.05 14.64 11.88
N TYR A 135 6.95 13.99 11.45
CA TYR A 135 6.99 12.57 11.13
C TYR A 135 7.93 12.26 9.94
N LEU A 136 7.88 13.09 8.89
CA LEU A 136 8.80 12.96 7.76
C LEU A 136 10.27 13.23 8.16
N ASP A 137 10.51 14.18 9.05
CA ASP A 137 11.86 14.45 9.61
C ASP A 137 12.36 13.22 10.39
N ARG A 138 11.47 12.53 11.11
CA ARG A 138 11.81 11.30 11.81
C ARG A 138 12.23 10.16 10.88
N LEU A 139 11.59 10.03 9.71
CA LEU A 139 12.03 9.09 8.66
C LEU A 139 13.40 9.46 8.09
N ASP A 140 13.70 10.76 7.99
CA ASP A 140 14.97 11.25 7.45
C ASP A 140 16.18 11.01 8.36
N GLU A 141 15.98 10.55 9.60
CA GLU A 141 17.07 10.11 10.47
C GLU A 141 17.79 8.86 9.95
N GLY A 142 17.14 8.07 9.08
CA GLY A 142 17.75 6.98 8.32
C GLY A 142 16.82 5.79 8.11
N ILE A 143 16.52 5.53 6.84
CA ILE A 143 15.75 4.38 6.36
C ILE A 143 16.42 3.79 5.12
N ALA A 144 16.20 2.51 4.84
CA ALA A 144 16.83 1.84 3.69
C ALA A 144 16.21 2.25 2.35
N VAL A 145 14.90 2.38 2.30
CA VAL A 145 14.12 2.72 1.10
C VAL A 145 13.46 4.09 1.29
N ASN A 146 13.16 4.79 0.19
CA ASN A 146 12.45 6.06 0.30
C ASN A 146 11.01 5.86 0.73
N ALA A 147 10.40 6.88 1.34
CA ALA A 147 8.99 6.87 1.72
C ALA A 147 8.29 8.18 1.32
N ALA A 148 7.11 8.08 0.71
CA ALA A 148 6.20 9.19 0.47
C ALA A 148 4.96 9.02 1.34
N TYR A 149 4.37 10.12 1.82
CA TYR A 149 3.30 10.08 2.81
C TYR A 149 2.00 10.66 2.28
N LEU A 150 0.88 9.96 2.55
CA LEU A 150 -0.47 10.45 2.35
C LEU A 150 -1.08 10.90 3.68
N ILE A 151 -1.77 12.03 3.65
CA ILE A 151 -2.51 12.53 4.82
C ILE A 151 -3.72 11.61 5.06
N PRO A 152 -3.85 11.01 6.24
CA PRO A 152 -4.92 10.05 6.53
C PRO A 152 -6.21 10.79 6.91
N GLN A 153 -7.22 10.80 6.02
CA GLN A 153 -8.49 11.52 6.22
C GLN A 153 -9.22 11.09 7.48
N GLY A 154 -9.24 9.80 7.80
CA GLY A 154 -9.89 9.31 9.03
C GLY A 154 -9.21 9.83 10.29
N THR A 155 -7.88 9.94 10.32
CA THR A 155 -7.14 10.57 11.44
C THR A 155 -7.44 12.07 11.52
N VAL A 156 -7.47 12.77 10.37
CA VAL A 156 -7.87 14.19 10.31
C VAL A 156 -9.30 14.39 10.83
N ARG A 157 -10.21 13.47 10.47
CA ARG A 157 -11.59 13.48 10.99
C ARG A 157 -11.63 13.20 12.49
N ALA A 158 -10.83 12.26 13.00
CA ALA A 158 -10.74 11.98 14.44
C ALA A 158 -10.27 13.20 15.25
N LEU A 159 -9.36 14.00 14.70
CA LEU A 159 -8.91 15.27 15.30
C LEU A 159 -10.03 16.33 15.37
N ALA A 160 -10.84 16.45 14.32
CA ALA A 160 -11.82 17.53 14.19
C ALA A 160 -13.21 17.16 14.74
N VAL A 161 -13.69 15.95 14.45
CA VAL A 161 -15.05 15.47 14.74
C VAL A 161 -15.07 14.40 15.84
N GLY A 162 -13.98 13.63 15.97
CA GLY A 162 -13.94 12.43 16.79
C GLY A 162 -14.44 11.19 16.06
N TRP A 163 -14.97 10.23 16.83
CA TRP A 163 -15.44 8.92 16.35
C TRP A 163 -16.97 8.82 16.25
N ASP A 164 -17.66 9.96 16.19
CA ASP A 164 -19.11 10.02 16.13
C ASP A 164 -19.62 9.81 14.69
N ASP A 165 -20.71 9.04 14.55
CA ASP A 165 -21.44 8.88 13.28
C ASP A 165 -22.36 10.08 13.03
N ARG A 166 -21.78 11.17 12.58
CA ARG A 166 -22.48 12.41 12.22
C ARG A 166 -21.74 13.19 11.16
N GLU A 167 -22.41 14.10 10.50
CA GLU A 167 -21.76 15.06 9.62
C GLU A 167 -20.87 16.04 10.41
N ALA A 168 -19.79 16.48 9.78
CA ALA A 168 -18.95 17.54 10.30
C ALA A 168 -19.71 18.88 10.26
N THR A 169 -19.58 19.69 11.31
CA THR A 169 -20.02 21.09 11.28
C THR A 169 -19.14 21.91 10.34
N GLY A 170 -19.61 23.10 9.94
CA GLY A 170 -18.81 23.98 9.08
C GLY A 170 -17.45 24.35 9.67
N SER A 171 -17.36 24.53 11.00
CA SER A 171 -16.08 24.83 11.68
C SER A 171 -15.16 23.61 11.75
N GLU A 172 -15.70 22.41 11.91
CA GLU A 172 -14.92 21.15 11.89
C GLU A 172 -14.39 20.87 10.48
N LEU A 173 -15.22 21.05 9.44
CA LEU A 173 -14.79 20.91 8.06
C LEU A 173 -13.66 21.91 7.72
N GLU A 174 -13.78 23.15 8.13
CA GLU A 174 -12.73 24.15 7.94
C GLU A 174 -11.45 23.79 8.69
N HIS A 175 -11.57 23.18 9.89
CA HIS A 175 -10.41 22.65 10.61
C HIS A 175 -9.74 21.51 9.84
N MET A 176 -10.50 20.54 9.33
CA MET A 176 -9.96 19.46 8.50
C MET A 176 -9.27 19.99 7.24
N ARG A 177 -9.87 20.98 6.56
CA ARG A 177 -9.24 21.62 5.38
C ARG A 177 -7.88 22.24 5.70
N ARG A 178 -7.75 22.91 6.85
CA ARG A 178 -6.46 23.45 7.30
C ARG A 178 -5.45 22.36 7.59
N LEU A 179 -5.82 21.30 8.31
CA LEU A 179 -4.92 20.17 8.59
C LEU A 179 -4.42 19.49 7.32
N VAL A 180 -5.29 19.33 6.31
CA VAL A 180 -4.89 18.78 5.00
C VAL A 180 -3.95 19.73 4.29
N ALA A 181 -4.24 21.05 4.26
CA ALA A 181 -3.38 22.06 3.64
C ALA A 181 -1.98 22.09 4.29
N GLU A 182 -1.93 22.12 5.62
CA GLU A 182 -0.67 22.11 6.39
C GLU A 182 0.16 20.86 6.11
N GLY A 183 -0.47 19.67 6.06
CA GLY A 183 0.21 18.43 5.74
C GLY A 183 0.80 18.41 4.33
N LEU A 184 0.09 18.99 3.34
CA LEU A 184 0.59 19.14 1.97
C LEU A 184 1.75 20.15 1.89
N GLU A 185 1.69 21.26 2.63
CA GLU A 185 2.78 22.24 2.75
C GLU A 185 4.04 21.62 3.37
N GLN A 186 3.85 20.68 4.30
CA GLN A 186 4.93 19.98 4.99
C GLN A 186 5.52 18.82 4.17
N GLY A 187 4.95 18.49 3.01
CA GLY A 187 5.56 17.58 2.06
C GLY A 187 4.76 16.32 1.73
N ALA A 188 3.55 16.14 2.26
CA ALA A 188 2.68 15.03 1.86
C ALA A 188 2.37 15.06 0.35
N VAL A 189 2.23 13.88 -0.27
CA VAL A 189 2.01 13.77 -1.72
C VAL A 189 0.52 13.76 -2.11
N GLY A 190 -0.37 13.61 -1.15
CA GLY A 190 -1.82 13.55 -1.34
C GLY A 190 -2.55 13.20 -0.04
N MET A 191 -3.76 12.70 -0.18
CA MET A 191 -4.61 12.28 0.94
C MET A 191 -5.15 10.87 0.69
N SER A 192 -5.16 10.03 1.71
CA SER A 192 -5.84 8.73 1.70
C SER A 192 -7.14 8.77 2.49
N SER A 193 -8.05 7.85 2.21
CA SER A 193 -9.19 7.55 3.08
C SER A 193 -9.42 6.06 3.20
N GLY A 194 -10.03 5.63 4.31
CA GLY A 194 -10.52 4.28 4.52
C GLY A 194 -12.02 4.33 4.79
N LEU A 195 -12.82 4.18 3.73
CA LEU A 195 -14.27 4.39 3.81
C LEU A 195 -15.03 3.14 4.27
N THR A 196 -14.30 2.12 4.72
CA THR A 196 -14.82 0.97 5.48
C THR A 196 -14.27 0.95 6.91
N TYR A 197 -13.42 1.92 7.26
CA TYR A 197 -12.83 2.07 8.59
C TYR A 197 -13.35 3.32 9.28
N THR A 198 -13.69 3.18 10.56
CA THR A 198 -14.12 4.32 11.36
C THR A 198 -12.91 5.13 11.83
N PRO A 199 -13.01 6.47 11.93
CA PRO A 199 -14.20 7.29 11.67
C PRO A 199 -14.34 7.74 10.19
N GLY A 200 -13.42 7.36 9.29
CA GLY A 200 -13.45 7.77 7.88
C GLY A 200 -14.74 7.40 7.16
N MET A 201 -15.30 6.22 7.46
CA MET A 201 -16.52 5.74 6.82
C MET A 201 -17.77 6.60 7.10
N TYR A 202 -17.77 7.43 8.14
CA TYR A 202 -18.87 8.35 8.46
C TYR A 202 -18.86 9.63 7.61
N ALA A 203 -17.74 9.89 6.90
CA ALA A 203 -17.62 11.04 6.02
C ALA A 203 -18.62 10.95 4.86
N LYS A 204 -19.33 12.04 4.59
CA LYS A 204 -20.21 12.16 3.42
C LYS A 204 -19.43 12.67 2.21
N ASP A 205 -19.96 12.46 1.02
CA ASP A 205 -19.32 12.86 -0.24
C ASP A 205 -18.96 14.34 -0.26
N ALA A 206 -19.83 15.20 0.27
CA ALA A 206 -19.57 16.64 0.36
C ALA A 206 -18.33 16.97 1.22
N GLU A 207 -18.10 16.25 2.33
CA GLU A 207 -16.89 16.41 3.14
C GLU A 207 -15.64 15.99 2.35
N LEU A 208 -15.68 14.80 1.72
CA LEU A 208 -14.58 14.28 0.92
C LEU A 208 -14.28 15.18 -0.28
N THR A 209 -15.31 15.68 -0.98
CA THR A 209 -15.17 16.61 -2.10
C THR A 209 -14.44 17.89 -1.69
N GLU A 210 -14.81 18.49 -0.56
CA GLU A 210 -14.14 19.71 -0.05
C GLU A 210 -12.68 19.46 0.31
N LEU A 211 -12.35 18.31 0.93
CA LEU A 211 -10.96 17.95 1.23
C LEU A 211 -10.19 17.66 -0.06
N CYS A 212 -10.80 16.99 -1.04
CA CYS A 212 -10.19 16.74 -2.35
C CYS A 212 -9.91 18.04 -3.12
N ARG A 213 -10.75 19.09 -2.98
CA ARG A 213 -10.47 20.42 -3.55
C ARG A 213 -9.19 21.03 -2.96
N VAL A 214 -8.97 20.87 -1.66
CA VAL A 214 -7.72 21.30 -1.02
C VAL A 214 -6.55 20.50 -1.61
N VAL A 215 -6.64 19.17 -1.66
CA VAL A 215 -5.59 18.29 -2.23
C VAL A 215 -5.26 18.70 -3.66
N ALA A 216 -6.27 18.94 -4.50
CA ALA A 216 -6.10 19.36 -5.89
C ALA A 216 -5.37 20.72 -6.01
N SER A 217 -5.69 21.68 -5.13
CA SER A 217 -5.07 23.02 -5.15
C SER A 217 -3.56 23.00 -4.90
N TYR A 218 -3.08 21.99 -4.15
CA TYR A 218 -1.66 21.73 -3.94
C TYR A 218 -1.10 20.75 -5.00
N GLY A 219 -1.93 20.30 -5.96
CA GLY A 219 -1.58 19.36 -7.02
C GLY A 219 -1.35 17.93 -6.50
N GLY A 220 -1.82 17.56 -5.32
CA GLY A 220 -1.84 16.21 -4.78
C GLY A 220 -2.83 15.29 -5.49
N TYR A 221 -2.99 14.08 -4.97
CA TYR A 221 -3.99 13.12 -5.44
C TYR A 221 -4.74 12.51 -4.26
N TYR A 222 -5.94 12.00 -4.53
CA TYR A 222 -6.74 11.28 -3.55
C TYR A 222 -6.63 9.78 -3.75
N CYS A 223 -6.38 9.04 -2.65
CA CYS A 223 -6.18 7.60 -2.63
C CYS A 223 -7.20 6.94 -1.68
N PRO A 224 -8.40 6.58 -2.17
CA PRO A 224 -9.41 5.94 -1.34
C PRO A 224 -9.31 4.42 -1.32
N HIS A 225 -9.28 3.83 -0.11
CA HIS A 225 -9.95 2.58 0.17
C HIS A 225 -11.45 2.90 0.21
N HIS A 226 -12.18 2.54 -0.85
CA HIS A 226 -13.56 2.96 -1.04
C HIS A 226 -14.58 2.12 -0.26
N ARG A 227 -15.88 2.51 -0.32
CA ARG A 227 -16.91 2.03 0.61
C ARG A 227 -17.29 0.56 0.48
N SER A 228 -17.00 -0.13 -0.61
CA SER A 228 -17.39 -1.53 -0.76
C SER A 228 -16.58 -2.24 -1.85
N TYR A 229 -16.16 -3.46 -1.54
CA TYR A 229 -15.53 -4.40 -2.48
C TYR A 229 -16.44 -5.60 -2.78
N GLY A 230 -17.63 -5.64 -2.17
CA GLY A 230 -18.65 -6.67 -2.32
C GLY A 230 -19.84 -6.22 -3.16
N ALA A 231 -21.05 -6.35 -2.62
CA ALA A 231 -22.30 -6.09 -3.36
C ALA A 231 -22.42 -4.65 -3.89
N GLY A 232 -21.79 -3.68 -3.22
CA GLY A 232 -21.78 -2.27 -3.61
C GLY A 232 -20.53 -1.84 -4.40
N ALA A 233 -19.65 -2.73 -4.81
CA ALA A 233 -18.32 -2.38 -5.34
C ALA A 233 -18.38 -1.40 -6.52
N LEU A 234 -19.11 -1.72 -7.57
CA LEU A 234 -19.14 -0.88 -8.78
C LEU A 234 -19.67 0.53 -8.48
N LYS A 235 -20.71 0.63 -7.65
CA LYS A 235 -21.26 1.92 -7.20
C LYS A 235 -20.23 2.71 -6.38
N ALA A 236 -19.45 2.05 -5.53
CA ALA A 236 -18.43 2.72 -4.73
C ALA A 236 -17.25 3.23 -5.59
N TYR A 237 -16.89 2.54 -6.67
CA TYR A 237 -15.94 3.05 -7.66
C TYR A 237 -16.49 4.26 -8.41
N GLU A 238 -17.75 4.21 -8.85
CA GLU A 238 -18.45 5.32 -9.52
C GLU A 238 -18.48 6.56 -8.63
N GLU A 239 -18.83 6.42 -7.34
CA GLU A 239 -18.80 7.48 -6.33
C GLU A 239 -17.43 8.17 -6.26
N MET A 240 -16.32 7.41 -6.21
CA MET A 240 -14.99 7.99 -6.15
C MET A 240 -14.61 8.75 -7.42
N VAL A 241 -15.00 8.24 -8.59
CA VAL A 241 -14.79 8.90 -9.88
C VAL A 241 -15.57 10.23 -9.94
N GLU A 242 -16.85 10.23 -9.55
CA GLU A 242 -17.69 11.43 -9.57
C GLU A 242 -17.21 12.50 -8.60
N LEU A 243 -16.92 12.11 -7.36
CA LEU A 243 -16.43 12.99 -6.31
C LEU A 243 -15.12 13.68 -6.72
N THR A 244 -14.17 12.92 -7.24
CA THR A 244 -12.86 13.48 -7.63
C THR A 244 -12.96 14.33 -8.91
N ARG A 245 -13.85 13.99 -9.83
CA ARG A 245 -14.17 14.82 -11.01
C ARG A 245 -14.77 16.16 -10.58
N GLU A 246 -15.71 16.18 -9.63
CA GLU A 246 -16.29 17.41 -9.08
C GLU A 246 -15.23 18.28 -8.38
N ALA A 247 -14.33 17.66 -7.62
CA ALA A 247 -13.24 18.34 -6.93
C ALA A 247 -12.09 18.79 -7.84
N GLY A 248 -12.01 18.28 -9.09
CA GLY A 248 -10.86 18.46 -9.97
C GLY A 248 -9.58 17.81 -9.41
N CYS A 249 -9.71 16.74 -8.63
CA CYS A 249 -8.63 16.06 -7.94
C CYS A 249 -8.21 14.79 -8.70
N PRO A 250 -6.92 14.55 -8.96
CA PRO A 250 -6.46 13.26 -9.47
C PRO A 250 -6.83 12.12 -8.50
N LEU A 251 -7.25 10.98 -9.06
CA LEU A 251 -7.68 9.80 -8.32
C LEU A 251 -6.66 8.67 -8.45
N HIS A 252 -6.33 8.02 -7.34
CA HIS A 252 -5.62 6.75 -7.33
C HIS A 252 -6.43 5.74 -6.52
N LEU A 253 -7.06 4.79 -7.18
CA LEU A 253 -7.88 3.77 -6.53
C LEU A 253 -6.99 2.75 -5.83
N ALA A 254 -7.03 2.74 -4.50
CA ALA A 254 -6.27 1.82 -3.67
C ALA A 254 -6.71 0.36 -3.87
N HIS A 255 -5.74 -0.58 -3.93
CA HIS A 255 -5.95 -2.04 -4.05
C HIS A 255 -7.22 -2.41 -4.82
N ALA A 256 -7.34 -1.87 -6.05
CA ALA A 256 -8.53 -2.05 -6.86
C ALA A 256 -8.82 -3.53 -7.11
N THR A 257 -10.02 -3.95 -6.73
CA THR A 257 -10.45 -5.35 -6.80
C THR A 257 -11.96 -5.48 -6.88
N MET A 258 -12.45 -6.62 -7.34
CA MET A 258 -13.85 -7.02 -7.38
C MET A 258 -13.99 -8.34 -6.64
N ASN A 259 -14.22 -8.26 -5.33
CA ASN A 259 -14.19 -9.40 -4.41
C ASN A 259 -15.58 -9.99 -4.17
N PHE A 260 -15.61 -11.09 -3.43
CA PHE A 260 -16.79 -11.90 -3.09
C PHE A 260 -17.45 -12.57 -4.31
N GLY A 261 -18.21 -13.63 -4.06
CA GLY A 261 -18.86 -14.42 -5.10
C GLY A 261 -19.75 -13.60 -6.03
N VAL A 262 -20.35 -12.51 -5.53
CA VAL A 262 -21.20 -11.58 -6.29
C VAL A 262 -20.44 -10.83 -7.41
N ASN A 263 -19.12 -10.73 -7.31
CA ASN A 263 -18.26 -10.01 -8.26
C ASN A 263 -17.34 -10.91 -9.08
N LYS A 264 -17.52 -12.23 -9.00
CA LYS A 264 -16.70 -13.16 -9.78
C LYS A 264 -16.80 -12.88 -11.28
N GLY A 265 -15.65 -12.62 -11.92
CA GLY A 265 -15.56 -12.32 -13.35
C GLY A 265 -16.07 -10.93 -13.77
N LYS A 266 -16.36 -10.02 -12.82
CA LYS A 266 -16.92 -8.68 -13.10
C LYS A 266 -15.87 -7.56 -13.24
N ALA A 267 -14.58 -7.85 -13.24
CA ALA A 267 -13.58 -6.84 -13.52
C ALA A 267 -13.83 -6.07 -14.84
N PRO A 268 -14.33 -6.66 -15.94
CA PRO A 268 -14.65 -5.92 -17.15
C PRO A 268 -15.66 -4.77 -16.95
N GLU A 269 -16.62 -4.89 -16.02
CA GLU A 269 -17.58 -3.83 -15.68
C GLU A 269 -16.85 -2.64 -15.04
N LEU A 270 -15.94 -2.90 -14.10
CA LEU A 270 -15.09 -1.88 -13.50
C LEU A 270 -14.20 -1.21 -14.55
N LEU A 271 -13.53 -1.99 -15.40
CA LEU A 271 -12.62 -1.45 -16.42
C LEU A 271 -13.36 -0.59 -17.46
N THR A 272 -14.60 -0.93 -17.80
CA THR A 272 -15.46 -0.10 -18.65
C THR A 272 -15.76 1.24 -17.99
N LEU A 273 -16.17 1.24 -16.72
CA LEU A 273 -16.38 2.48 -15.95
C LEU A 273 -15.13 3.38 -15.95
N LEU A 274 -13.95 2.79 -15.72
CA LEU A 274 -12.69 3.54 -15.70
C LEU A 274 -12.34 4.09 -17.08
N ASP A 275 -12.53 3.31 -18.15
CA ASP A 275 -12.25 3.75 -19.52
C ASP A 275 -13.17 4.90 -19.96
N GLU A 276 -14.45 4.85 -19.58
CA GLU A 276 -15.41 5.94 -19.82
C GLU A 276 -15.00 7.20 -19.06
N ALA A 277 -14.62 7.08 -17.79
CA ALA A 277 -14.14 8.21 -16.99
C ALA A 277 -12.86 8.84 -17.57
N LEU A 278 -11.90 8.02 -17.99
CA LEU A 278 -10.65 8.46 -18.63
C LEU A 278 -10.93 9.15 -19.98
N ALA A 279 -11.85 8.61 -20.78
CA ALA A 279 -12.28 9.26 -22.03
C ALA A 279 -12.97 10.60 -21.76
N GLY A 280 -13.64 10.74 -20.62
CA GLY A 280 -14.21 12.00 -20.12
C GLY A 280 -13.19 12.98 -19.52
N GLY A 281 -11.90 12.66 -19.54
CA GLY A 281 -10.80 13.52 -19.07
C GLY A 281 -10.45 13.38 -17.59
N ALA A 282 -10.95 12.35 -16.90
CA ALA A 282 -10.55 12.07 -15.52
C ALA A 282 -9.08 11.62 -15.46
N ASP A 283 -8.35 12.07 -14.43
CA ASP A 283 -6.97 11.66 -14.14
C ASP A 283 -6.99 10.52 -13.12
N ILE A 284 -7.02 9.27 -13.61
CA ILE A 284 -7.16 8.07 -12.77
C ILE A 284 -5.96 7.14 -12.93
N THR A 285 -5.47 6.63 -11.81
CA THR A 285 -4.63 5.43 -11.71
C THR A 285 -5.20 4.51 -10.64
N LEU A 286 -4.72 3.28 -10.60
CA LEU A 286 -5.05 2.32 -9.55
C LEU A 286 -3.86 1.45 -9.21
N ASP A 287 -3.85 0.91 -8.01
CA ASP A 287 -2.97 -0.21 -7.66
C ASP A 287 -3.78 -1.49 -7.43
N THR A 288 -3.12 -2.63 -7.54
CA THR A 288 -3.58 -3.91 -7.02
C THR A 288 -2.37 -4.73 -6.59
N TYR A 289 -2.57 -5.73 -5.77
CA TYR A 289 -1.54 -6.72 -5.43
C TYR A 289 -1.78 -8.03 -6.22
N PRO A 290 -0.71 -8.80 -6.50
CA PRO A 290 -0.80 -10.00 -7.33
C PRO A 290 -1.22 -11.23 -6.49
N TYR A 291 -2.31 -11.13 -5.73
CA TYR A 291 -2.86 -12.17 -4.87
C TYR A 291 -4.39 -12.06 -4.80
N THR A 292 -5.06 -13.18 -4.53
CA THR A 292 -6.53 -13.19 -4.40
C THR A 292 -7.03 -12.89 -2.98
N PRO A 293 -6.40 -13.33 -1.87
CA PRO A 293 -6.88 -12.95 -0.54
C PRO A 293 -6.59 -11.49 -0.21
N GLY A 294 -7.53 -10.86 0.51
CA GLY A 294 -7.29 -9.59 1.20
C GLY A 294 -6.71 -9.80 2.60
N CYS A 295 -6.25 -8.72 3.24
CA CYS A 295 -5.79 -8.73 4.62
C CYS A 295 -6.24 -7.45 5.32
N THR A 296 -6.88 -7.59 6.50
CA THR A 296 -7.30 -6.48 7.34
C THR A 296 -7.42 -6.90 8.81
N THR A 297 -8.12 -6.13 9.64
CA THR A 297 -8.41 -6.49 11.03
C THR A 297 -9.79 -7.13 11.17
N LEU A 298 -9.93 -8.04 12.14
CA LEU A 298 -11.22 -8.70 12.38
C LEU A 298 -12.32 -7.70 12.79
N VAL A 299 -11.96 -6.61 13.48
CA VAL A 299 -12.89 -5.55 13.89
C VAL A 299 -13.49 -4.77 12.71
N ALA A 300 -12.80 -4.72 11.57
CA ALA A 300 -13.29 -4.04 10.37
C ALA A 300 -14.56 -4.68 9.78
N LEU A 301 -14.82 -5.95 10.10
CA LEU A 301 -16.02 -6.67 9.63
C LEU A 301 -17.30 -6.27 10.36
N LEU A 302 -17.18 -5.57 11.50
CA LEU A 302 -18.34 -5.14 12.28
C LEU A 302 -19.15 -4.07 11.51
N PRO A 303 -20.48 -4.02 11.67
CA PRO A 303 -21.27 -2.94 11.10
C PRO A 303 -20.85 -1.59 11.70
N SER A 304 -20.83 -0.53 10.88
CA SER A 304 -20.32 0.80 11.24
C SER A 304 -20.91 1.37 12.53
N TRP A 305 -22.23 1.19 12.72
CA TRP A 305 -22.90 1.64 13.94
C TRP A 305 -22.34 0.99 15.22
N ALA A 306 -21.77 -0.23 15.13
CA ALA A 306 -21.13 -0.88 16.27
C ALA A 306 -19.80 -0.24 16.65
N SER A 307 -19.20 0.54 15.75
CA SER A 307 -17.91 1.21 15.93
C SER A 307 -18.03 2.68 16.33
N GLU A 308 -19.23 3.24 16.38
CA GLU A 308 -19.49 4.61 16.82
C GLU A 308 -18.95 4.85 18.24
N GLY A 309 -18.25 5.97 18.42
CA GLY A 309 -17.62 6.36 19.68
C GLY A 309 -16.27 5.68 19.94
N GLY A 310 -15.74 4.92 18.95
CA GLY A 310 -14.39 4.39 18.95
C GLY A 310 -14.18 3.09 19.72
N PRO A 311 -12.91 2.66 19.88
CA PRO A 311 -12.54 1.33 20.37
C PRO A 311 -13.16 0.93 21.72
N GLU A 312 -13.25 1.86 22.66
CA GLU A 312 -13.85 1.58 23.98
C GLU A 312 -15.34 1.28 23.89
N GLN A 313 -16.06 1.95 22.98
CA GLN A 313 -17.49 1.71 22.79
C GLN A 313 -17.74 0.39 22.05
N ILE A 314 -16.86 0.02 21.11
CA ILE A 314 -16.88 -1.31 20.47
C ILE A 314 -16.79 -2.39 21.54
N MET A 315 -15.81 -2.31 22.44
CA MET A 315 -15.62 -3.29 23.53
C MET A 315 -16.87 -3.41 24.42
N LYS A 316 -17.50 -2.30 24.77
CA LYS A 316 -18.74 -2.31 25.58
C LYS A 316 -19.90 -2.97 24.83
N ARG A 317 -20.08 -2.65 23.55
CA ARG A 317 -21.13 -3.24 22.71
C ARG A 317 -20.93 -4.74 22.49
N LEU A 318 -19.69 -5.18 22.30
CA LEU A 318 -19.38 -6.59 22.22
C LEU A 318 -19.57 -7.33 23.54
N ALA A 319 -19.42 -6.67 24.69
CA ALA A 319 -19.64 -7.25 26.01
C ALA A 319 -21.15 -7.38 26.37
N ASP A 320 -22.00 -6.53 25.78
CA ASP A 320 -23.45 -6.56 25.97
C ASP A 320 -24.12 -7.61 25.07
N ASP A 321 -24.80 -8.60 25.65
CA ASP A 321 -25.36 -9.73 24.90
C ASP A 321 -26.41 -9.32 23.86
N GLY A 322 -27.26 -8.32 24.20
CA GLY A 322 -28.32 -7.84 23.30
C GLY A 322 -27.74 -7.14 22.08
N THR A 323 -26.75 -6.29 22.29
CA THR A 323 -26.06 -5.57 21.22
C THR A 323 -25.20 -6.51 20.37
N ALA A 324 -24.51 -7.47 20.99
CA ALA A 324 -23.73 -8.48 20.31
C ALA A 324 -24.58 -9.36 19.38
N GLU A 325 -25.80 -9.74 19.81
CA GLU A 325 -26.75 -10.48 18.97
C GLU A 325 -27.26 -9.64 17.79
N ARG A 326 -27.48 -8.35 17.99
CA ARG A 326 -27.81 -7.43 16.89
C ARG A 326 -26.66 -7.31 15.87
N ILE A 327 -25.42 -7.26 16.33
CA ILE A 327 -24.22 -7.27 15.46
C ILE A 327 -24.18 -8.55 14.64
N ARG A 328 -24.34 -9.73 15.30
CA ARG A 328 -24.41 -11.03 14.63
C ARG A 328 -25.44 -11.03 13.50
N HIS A 329 -26.67 -10.64 13.79
CA HIS A 329 -27.75 -10.61 12.81
C HIS A 329 -27.39 -9.73 11.59
N HIS A 330 -26.79 -8.55 11.81
CA HIS A 330 -26.34 -7.70 10.71
C HIS A 330 -25.25 -8.35 9.87
N MET A 331 -24.28 -9.05 10.48
CA MET A 331 -23.17 -9.67 9.76
C MET A 331 -23.60 -10.96 9.03
N GLU A 332 -24.32 -11.85 9.72
CA GLU A 332 -24.62 -13.19 9.19
C GLU A 332 -25.86 -13.24 8.29
N GLU A 333 -26.83 -12.35 8.49
CA GLU A 333 -28.12 -12.47 7.80
C GLU A 333 -28.39 -11.31 6.82
N LEU A 334 -27.98 -10.08 7.15
CA LEU A 334 -28.27 -8.90 6.32
C LEU A 334 -27.13 -8.53 5.36
N GLY A 335 -25.88 -8.84 5.68
CA GLY A 335 -24.72 -8.32 4.99
C GLY A 335 -24.47 -6.86 5.35
N SER A 336 -23.73 -6.62 6.43
CA SER A 336 -23.42 -5.26 6.93
C SER A 336 -22.47 -4.50 5.99
N ASP A 337 -22.37 -3.19 6.20
CA ASP A 337 -21.38 -2.34 5.53
C ASP A 337 -19.93 -2.77 5.83
N GLY A 338 -19.61 -3.21 7.04
CA GLY A 338 -18.30 -3.80 7.38
C GLY A 338 -18.01 -5.11 6.63
N SER A 339 -19.05 -5.88 6.27
CA SER A 339 -18.94 -7.06 5.39
C SER A 339 -19.27 -6.76 3.92
N HIS A 340 -19.18 -5.50 3.51
CA HIS A 340 -19.37 -5.03 2.14
C HIS A 340 -20.72 -5.38 1.50
N GLY A 341 -21.80 -5.46 2.33
CA GLY A 341 -23.14 -5.80 1.89
C GLY A 341 -23.33 -7.28 1.53
N VAL A 342 -22.43 -8.15 1.98
CA VAL A 342 -22.50 -9.61 1.77
C VAL A 342 -22.62 -10.29 3.14
N PRO A 343 -23.56 -11.25 3.34
CA PRO A 343 -23.57 -12.05 4.54
C PRO A 343 -22.25 -12.79 4.75
N MET A 344 -21.81 -12.90 6.01
CA MET A 344 -20.49 -13.46 6.33
C MET A 344 -20.38 -14.94 6.00
N GLU A 345 -19.35 -15.30 5.24
CA GLU A 345 -18.92 -16.66 4.91
C GLU A 345 -17.68 -16.98 5.77
N TRP A 346 -17.91 -17.50 7.00
CA TRP A 346 -16.85 -17.67 8.01
C TRP A 346 -15.72 -18.63 7.63
N GLU A 347 -15.94 -19.50 6.65
CA GLU A 347 -14.92 -20.36 6.06
C GLU A 347 -13.91 -19.61 5.19
N THR A 348 -14.22 -18.39 4.76
CA THR A 348 -13.34 -17.54 3.95
C THR A 348 -12.47 -16.62 4.79
N ILE A 349 -12.70 -16.53 6.10
CA ILE A 349 -12.00 -15.64 7.02
C ILE A 349 -10.98 -16.45 7.83
N GLU A 350 -9.68 -16.28 7.56
CA GLU A 350 -8.57 -16.90 8.28
C GLU A 350 -7.97 -15.92 9.29
N ILE A 351 -7.75 -16.34 10.54
CA ILE A 351 -7.02 -15.55 11.54
C ILE A 351 -5.54 -15.55 11.19
N SER A 352 -4.96 -14.40 10.87
CA SER A 352 -3.56 -14.26 10.46
C SER A 352 -2.63 -13.79 11.59
N GLY A 353 -3.18 -13.21 12.64
CA GLY A 353 -2.41 -12.76 13.79
C GLY A 353 -3.29 -12.39 14.98
N THR A 354 -2.69 -12.48 16.16
CA THR A 354 -3.24 -12.03 17.43
C THR A 354 -2.18 -11.26 18.20
N GLY A 355 -2.58 -10.30 19.01
CA GLY A 355 -1.69 -9.56 19.93
C GLY A 355 -1.39 -10.37 21.19
N ASP A 356 -2.36 -11.16 21.68
CA ASP A 356 -2.20 -12.01 22.85
C ASP A 356 -1.65 -13.40 22.44
N PRO A 357 -0.45 -13.80 22.93
CA PRO A 357 0.12 -15.14 22.69
C PRO A 357 -0.80 -16.30 23.11
N ALA A 358 -1.70 -16.10 24.09
CA ALA A 358 -2.64 -17.12 24.52
C ALA A 358 -3.66 -17.51 23.42
N LEU A 359 -3.82 -16.67 22.39
CA LEU A 359 -4.69 -16.89 21.26
C LEU A 359 -3.97 -17.45 20.02
N ALA A 360 -2.68 -17.77 20.14
CA ALA A 360 -1.86 -18.23 19.02
C ALA A 360 -2.39 -19.52 18.35
N GLU A 361 -3.16 -20.33 19.05
CA GLU A 361 -3.76 -21.57 18.52
C GLU A 361 -4.76 -21.31 17.37
N TYR A 362 -5.32 -20.10 17.28
CA TYR A 362 -6.26 -19.71 16.22
C TYR A 362 -5.56 -19.24 14.94
N VAL A 363 -4.30 -18.84 15.02
CA VAL A 363 -3.54 -18.33 13.87
C VAL A 363 -3.34 -19.41 12.81
N GLY A 364 -3.72 -19.09 11.57
CA GLY A 364 -3.70 -20.02 10.43
C GLY A 364 -4.95 -20.90 10.30
N ARG A 365 -5.97 -20.65 11.13
CA ARG A 365 -7.28 -21.32 11.03
C ARG A 365 -8.34 -20.35 10.54
N THR A 366 -9.32 -20.86 9.81
CA THR A 366 -10.52 -20.07 9.53
C THR A 366 -11.34 -19.86 10.81
N VAL A 367 -12.20 -18.84 10.78
CA VAL A 367 -13.16 -18.62 11.89
C VAL A 367 -14.03 -19.86 12.11
N LEU A 368 -14.46 -20.52 11.01
CA LEU A 368 -15.28 -21.74 11.10
C LEU A 368 -14.52 -22.90 11.75
N GLU A 369 -13.23 -23.09 11.44
CA GLU A 369 -12.37 -24.10 12.07
C GLU A 369 -12.12 -23.79 13.55
N SER A 370 -11.89 -22.51 13.86
CA SER A 370 -11.71 -22.02 15.24
C SER A 370 -12.97 -22.24 16.09
N ALA A 371 -14.15 -22.01 15.53
CA ALA A 371 -15.44 -22.26 16.17
C ALA A 371 -15.65 -23.76 16.47
N ARG A 372 -15.29 -24.62 15.52
CA ARG A 372 -15.34 -26.09 15.72
C ARG A 372 -14.40 -26.55 16.82
N LEU A 373 -13.19 -25.99 16.89
CA LEU A 373 -12.22 -26.29 17.95
C LEU A 373 -12.78 -25.94 19.34
N ARG A 374 -13.51 -24.84 19.45
CA ARG A 374 -14.14 -24.37 20.69
C ARG A 374 -15.48 -25.03 20.99
N GLY A 375 -16.11 -25.70 20.02
CA GLY A 375 -17.45 -26.28 20.16
C GLY A 375 -18.54 -25.22 20.28
N GLU A 376 -18.39 -24.09 19.60
CA GLU A 376 -19.32 -22.95 19.67
C GLU A 376 -19.66 -22.40 18.27
N SER A 377 -20.49 -21.35 18.18
CA SER A 377 -20.82 -20.72 16.90
C SER A 377 -19.64 -19.84 16.40
N PRO A 378 -19.54 -19.63 15.06
CA PRO A 378 -18.54 -18.72 14.49
C PRO A 378 -18.58 -17.32 15.11
N TRP A 379 -19.78 -16.74 15.26
CA TRP A 379 -19.94 -15.45 15.90
C TRP A 379 -19.45 -15.43 17.36
N THR A 380 -19.75 -16.47 18.15
CA THR A 380 -19.26 -16.55 19.54
C THR A 380 -17.74 -16.54 19.59
N THR A 381 -17.09 -17.26 18.66
CA THR A 381 -15.63 -17.27 18.51
C THR A 381 -15.09 -15.89 18.12
N VAL A 382 -15.68 -15.21 17.13
CA VAL A 382 -15.29 -13.85 16.72
C VAL A 382 -15.41 -12.87 17.87
N ARG A 383 -16.56 -12.88 18.57
CA ARG A 383 -16.79 -12.04 19.75
C ARG A 383 -15.74 -12.28 20.83
N HIS A 384 -15.42 -13.55 21.09
CA HIS A 384 -14.37 -13.92 22.06
C HIS A 384 -13.01 -13.37 21.64
N LEU A 385 -12.58 -13.58 20.41
CA LEU A 385 -11.30 -13.10 19.90
C LEU A 385 -11.19 -11.59 19.97
N LEU A 386 -12.22 -10.85 19.55
CA LEU A 386 -12.25 -9.38 19.61
C LEU A 386 -12.16 -8.85 21.04
N LEU A 387 -12.84 -9.48 22.00
CA LEU A 387 -12.81 -9.07 23.40
C LEU A 387 -11.49 -9.45 24.08
N ALA A 388 -11.00 -10.68 23.89
CA ALA A 388 -9.78 -11.18 24.54
C ALA A 388 -8.53 -10.45 24.05
N ASP A 389 -8.45 -10.19 22.76
CA ASP A 389 -7.31 -9.53 22.10
C ASP A 389 -7.48 -8.01 21.92
N ARG A 390 -8.48 -7.41 22.55
CA ARG A 390 -8.72 -5.96 22.54
C ARG A 390 -8.76 -5.35 21.13
N LEU A 391 -9.48 -6.00 20.22
CA LEU A 391 -9.68 -5.62 18.81
C LEU A 391 -8.43 -5.78 17.91
N ALA A 392 -7.36 -6.38 18.39
CA ALA A 392 -6.11 -6.52 17.64
C ALA A 392 -6.04 -7.67 16.60
N PRO A 393 -6.94 -8.69 16.55
CA PRO A 393 -6.78 -9.78 15.59
C PRO A 393 -6.77 -9.29 14.15
N THR A 394 -5.83 -9.83 13.36
CA THR A 394 -5.75 -9.65 11.91
C THR A 394 -6.27 -10.87 11.18
N ILE A 395 -6.78 -10.66 9.98
CA ILE A 395 -7.40 -11.70 9.17
C ILE A 395 -6.93 -11.67 7.72
N LEU A 396 -6.96 -12.84 7.08
CA LEU A 396 -6.99 -12.96 5.63
C LEU A 396 -8.43 -13.23 5.18
N GLN A 397 -8.85 -12.58 4.10
CA GLN A 397 -10.15 -12.77 3.47
C GLN A 397 -9.98 -13.46 2.12
N HIS A 398 -10.32 -14.74 2.02
CA HIS A 398 -10.21 -15.55 0.81
C HIS A 398 -11.42 -15.34 -0.11
N VAL A 399 -11.60 -14.09 -0.59
CA VAL A 399 -12.78 -13.64 -1.33
C VAL A 399 -12.47 -13.10 -2.74
N GLY A 400 -11.20 -13.07 -3.14
CA GLY A 400 -10.78 -12.57 -4.45
C GLY A 400 -10.85 -13.61 -5.56
N HIS A 401 -10.76 -13.15 -6.80
CA HIS A 401 -10.87 -13.97 -8.01
C HIS A 401 -9.72 -13.70 -8.95
N GLU A 402 -9.00 -14.75 -9.35
CA GLU A 402 -7.81 -14.67 -10.19
C GLU A 402 -8.06 -13.99 -11.54
N GLU A 403 -9.22 -14.26 -12.16
CA GLU A 403 -9.61 -13.62 -13.42
C GLU A 403 -9.79 -12.11 -13.28
N ASN A 404 -10.28 -11.62 -12.14
CA ASN A 404 -10.41 -10.20 -11.85
C ASN A 404 -9.05 -9.56 -11.64
N VAL A 405 -8.16 -10.19 -10.86
CA VAL A 405 -6.78 -9.72 -10.63
C VAL A 405 -6.04 -9.56 -11.96
N ARG A 406 -6.08 -10.57 -12.84
CA ARG A 406 -5.42 -10.53 -14.16
C ARG A 406 -5.99 -9.45 -15.08
N ALA A 407 -7.31 -9.27 -15.07
CA ALA A 407 -7.96 -8.25 -15.90
C ALA A 407 -7.54 -6.84 -15.47
N ILE A 408 -7.59 -6.56 -14.16
CA ILE A 408 -7.20 -5.27 -13.58
C ILE A 408 -5.71 -4.99 -13.80
N MET A 409 -4.84 -5.99 -13.58
CA MET A 409 -3.39 -5.88 -13.77
C MET A 409 -3.00 -5.47 -15.21
N ARG A 410 -3.75 -5.89 -16.22
CA ARG A 410 -3.51 -5.54 -17.62
C ARG A 410 -3.92 -4.11 -17.99
N HIS A 411 -4.65 -3.43 -17.13
CA HIS A 411 -5.20 -2.13 -17.47
C HIS A 411 -4.10 -1.07 -17.55
N ARG A 412 -4.23 -0.15 -18.54
CA ARG A 412 -3.20 0.89 -18.82
C ARG A 412 -2.93 1.85 -17.67
N VAL A 413 -3.83 2.00 -16.70
CA VAL A 413 -3.66 2.87 -15.52
C VAL A 413 -3.22 2.10 -14.28
N HIS A 414 -2.97 0.80 -14.39
CA HIS A 414 -2.51 -0.04 -13.30
C HIS A 414 -1.09 0.33 -12.86
N THR A 415 -0.88 0.30 -11.56
CA THR A 415 0.42 0.35 -10.88
C THR A 415 0.54 -0.80 -9.89
N GLY A 416 1.76 -1.10 -9.43
CA GLY A 416 1.97 -2.08 -8.38
C GLY A 416 1.79 -1.48 -6.99
N GLY A 417 1.07 -2.20 -6.14
CA GLY A 417 0.98 -1.94 -4.71
C GLY A 417 1.03 -3.25 -3.94
N SER A 418 1.69 -3.28 -2.78
CA SER A 418 1.76 -4.50 -1.99
C SER A 418 0.58 -4.64 -1.05
N ASP A 419 0.04 -3.54 -0.58
CA ASP A 419 -0.89 -3.48 0.56
C ASP A 419 -0.35 -4.31 1.74
N GLY A 420 0.98 -4.18 1.93
CA GLY A 420 1.76 -5.04 2.82
C GLY A 420 1.63 -4.63 4.28
N ILE A 421 1.06 -5.52 5.10
CA ILE A 421 1.06 -5.44 6.56
C ILE A 421 2.15 -6.37 7.09
N LEU A 422 3.15 -5.82 7.79
CA LEU A 422 4.31 -6.59 8.28
C LEU A 422 4.08 -7.22 9.66
N GLN A 423 2.96 -6.92 10.30
CA GLN A 423 2.59 -7.37 11.64
C GLN A 423 1.92 -8.75 11.65
N GLY A 424 1.80 -9.33 12.86
CA GLY A 424 1.15 -10.62 13.10
C GLY A 424 2.11 -11.80 12.98
N ALA A 425 1.72 -12.95 13.51
CA ALA A 425 2.53 -14.17 13.47
C ALA A 425 2.58 -14.78 12.05
N LYS A 426 1.51 -14.62 11.29
CA LYS A 426 1.34 -15.16 9.93
C LYS A 426 0.82 -14.07 8.99
N PRO A 427 1.63 -13.02 8.67
CA PRO A 427 1.20 -11.94 7.79
C PRO A 427 0.89 -12.46 6.39
N HIS A 428 0.15 -11.67 5.61
CA HIS A 428 -0.08 -12.00 4.20
C HIS A 428 1.25 -12.02 3.44
N PRO A 429 1.54 -13.04 2.59
CA PRO A 429 2.79 -13.14 1.83
C PRO A 429 3.07 -11.93 0.91
N ARG A 430 2.05 -11.14 0.56
CA ARG A 430 2.21 -9.91 -0.24
C ARG A 430 3.18 -8.89 0.39
N ALA A 431 3.31 -8.89 1.71
CA ALA A 431 4.25 -8.00 2.40
C ALA A 431 5.73 -8.28 2.04
N TYR A 432 6.05 -9.53 1.67
CA TYR A 432 7.41 -10.01 1.41
C TYR A 432 7.66 -10.44 -0.04
N GLY A 433 6.62 -10.55 -0.88
CA GLY A 433 6.76 -11.19 -2.19
C GLY A 433 6.05 -10.52 -3.36
N THR A 434 5.38 -9.38 -3.19
CA THR A 434 4.55 -8.75 -4.23
C THR A 434 5.30 -8.49 -5.53
N PHE A 435 6.42 -7.79 -5.50
CA PHE A 435 7.13 -7.38 -6.72
C PHE A 435 7.78 -8.57 -7.45
N PRO A 436 8.49 -9.47 -6.77
CA PRO A 436 8.99 -10.68 -7.43
C PRO A 436 7.86 -11.62 -7.89
N HIS A 437 6.67 -11.58 -7.27
CA HIS A 437 5.52 -12.36 -7.73
C HIS A 437 4.94 -11.82 -9.04
N TYR A 438 4.92 -10.49 -9.23
CA TYR A 438 4.63 -9.90 -10.54
C TYR A 438 5.56 -10.43 -11.61
N LEU A 439 6.89 -10.35 -11.37
CA LEU A 439 7.91 -10.72 -12.36
C LEU A 439 7.97 -12.23 -12.61
N GLY A 440 8.00 -13.02 -11.55
CA GLY A 440 8.14 -14.48 -11.65
C GLY A 440 6.86 -15.15 -12.11
N HIS A 441 5.77 -14.93 -11.41
CA HIS A 441 4.52 -15.66 -11.64
C HIS A 441 3.71 -15.05 -12.80
N TYR A 442 3.38 -13.76 -12.72
CA TYR A 442 2.47 -13.15 -13.72
C TYR A 442 3.13 -12.85 -15.06
N VAL A 443 4.42 -12.46 -15.06
CA VAL A 443 5.16 -12.23 -16.31
C VAL A 443 5.72 -13.54 -16.85
N ARG A 444 6.68 -14.16 -16.13
CA ARG A 444 7.43 -15.31 -16.67
C ARG A 444 6.57 -16.56 -16.84
N GLU A 445 5.79 -16.96 -15.81
CA GLU A 445 5.07 -18.23 -15.84
C GLU A 445 3.73 -18.13 -16.59
N LEU A 446 2.97 -17.07 -16.36
CA LEU A 446 1.60 -16.93 -16.88
C LEU A 446 1.52 -16.05 -18.14
N GLY A 447 2.54 -15.22 -18.44
CA GLY A 447 2.51 -14.33 -19.60
C GLY A 447 1.35 -13.34 -19.57
N VAL A 448 0.94 -12.86 -18.38
CA VAL A 448 -0.17 -11.92 -18.24
C VAL A 448 0.19 -10.56 -18.83
N LEU A 449 1.43 -10.12 -18.64
CA LEU A 449 2.03 -8.89 -19.16
C LEU A 449 3.41 -9.17 -19.75
N PRO A 450 3.85 -8.44 -20.80
CA PRO A 450 5.26 -8.36 -21.17
C PRO A 450 6.10 -7.81 -20.01
N LEU A 451 7.37 -8.15 -19.93
CA LEU A 451 8.27 -7.70 -18.86
C LEU A 451 8.40 -6.17 -18.83
N GLU A 452 8.58 -5.56 -20.00
CA GLU A 452 8.75 -4.11 -20.16
C GLU A 452 7.51 -3.34 -19.68
N GLU A 453 6.34 -3.85 -20.02
CA GLU A 453 5.06 -3.27 -19.56
C GLU A 453 4.89 -3.44 -18.04
N CYS A 454 5.20 -4.61 -17.50
CA CYS A 454 5.17 -4.85 -16.06
C CYS A 454 6.10 -3.90 -15.32
N VAL A 455 7.34 -3.74 -15.78
CA VAL A 455 8.30 -2.80 -15.17
C VAL A 455 7.76 -1.36 -15.23
N ALA A 456 7.14 -0.94 -16.34
CA ALA A 456 6.53 0.38 -16.42
C ALA A 456 5.39 0.57 -15.38
N HIS A 457 4.58 -0.48 -15.13
CA HIS A 457 3.56 -0.47 -14.08
C HIS A 457 4.14 -0.32 -12.67
N LEU A 458 5.34 -0.85 -12.45
CA LEU A 458 5.99 -0.86 -11.14
C LEU A 458 6.93 0.34 -10.93
N THR A 459 7.18 1.18 -11.94
CA THR A 459 8.21 2.23 -11.89
C THR A 459 7.74 3.58 -12.44
N SER A 460 7.67 3.76 -13.76
CA SER A 460 7.37 5.07 -14.37
C SER A 460 5.93 5.53 -14.17
N ARG A 461 4.95 4.63 -14.17
CA ARG A 461 3.55 4.99 -13.91
C ARG A 461 3.33 5.48 -12.50
N PRO A 462 3.78 4.76 -11.44
CA PRO A 462 3.74 5.31 -10.08
C PRO A 462 4.55 6.61 -9.94
N ALA A 463 5.74 6.71 -10.53
CA ALA A 463 6.53 7.94 -10.52
C ALA A 463 5.76 9.12 -11.14
N ALA A 464 5.04 8.88 -12.24
CA ALA A 464 4.19 9.89 -12.88
C ALA A 464 3.02 10.31 -11.98
N ARG A 465 2.34 9.35 -11.28
CA ARG A 465 1.28 9.65 -10.31
C ARG A 465 1.81 10.51 -9.16
N LEU A 466 2.98 10.18 -8.64
CA LEU A 466 3.66 10.92 -7.59
C LEU A 466 4.30 12.24 -8.10
N ARG A 467 4.29 12.47 -9.43
CA ARG A 467 4.95 13.60 -10.11
C ARG A 467 6.43 13.72 -9.76
N LEU A 468 7.13 12.58 -9.69
CA LEU A 468 8.57 12.53 -9.48
C LEU A 468 9.29 12.92 -10.79
N ALA A 469 10.11 13.95 -10.73
CA ALA A 469 10.76 14.49 -11.94
C ALA A 469 11.98 13.67 -12.40
N ASP A 470 12.61 12.94 -11.48
CA ASP A 470 13.92 12.31 -11.68
C ASP A 470 14.00 10.85 -11.18
N ARG A 471 12.86 10.13 -11.15
CA ARG A 471 12.74 8.72 -10.72
C ARG A 471 11.84 7.92 -11.67
N GLY A 472 11.87 6.60 -11.56
CA GLY A 472 11.02 5.69 -12.30
C GLY A 472 11.45 5.38 -13.73
N LEU A 473 12.60 5.90 -14.19
CA LEU A 473 13.22 5.58 -15.48
C LEU A 473 14.73 5.39 -15.35
N VAL A 474 15.30 4.45 -16.11
CA VAL A 474 16.75 4.38 -16.35
C VAL A 474 17.07 5.42 -17.42
N ARG A 475 17.43 6.63 -16.98
CA ARG A 475 17.67 7.76 -17.87
C ARG A 475 18.77 8.67 -17.32
N GLU A 476 19.61 9.21 -18.19
CA GLU A 476 20.66 10.16 -17.80
C GLU A 476 20.06 11.37 -17.06
N GLY A 477 20.69 11.75 -15.94
CA GLY A 477 20.23 12.79 -15.03
C GLY A 477 19.25 12.32 -13.93
N TYR A 478 18.66 11.13 -14.07
CA TYR A 478 17.77 10.56 -13.07
C TYR A 478 18.54 9.99 -11.88
N ARG A 479 17.87 9.90 -10.72
CA ARG A 479 18.44 9.23 -9.55
C ARG A 479 18.70 7.76 -9.84
N ALA A 480 19.77 7.25 -9.31
CA ALA A 480 20.15 5.86 -9.42
C ALA A 480 19.44 5.02 -8.34
N ASP A 481 18.10 5.06 -8.33
CA ASP A 481 17.26 4.10 -7.65
C ASP A 481 17.02 2.96 -8.64
N LEU A 482 17.73 1.87 -8.47
CA LEU A 482 17.87 0.81 -9.49
C LEU A 482 17.70 -0.57 -8.85
N VAL A 483 17.19 -1.52 -9.63
CA VAL A 483 17.16 -2.93 -9.27
C VAL A 483 17.76 -3.76 -10.40
N LEU A 484 18.59 -4.75 -10.02
CA LEU A 484 19.06 -5.78 -10.93
C LEU A 484 18.45 -7.11 -10.50
N PHE A 485 17.87 -7.82 -11.45
CA PHE A 485 17.27 -9.12 -11.21
C PHE A 485 17.54 -10.09 -12.36
N ASP A 486 17.59 -11.37 -12.03
CA ASP A 486 17.66 -12.45 -13.02
C ASP A 486 16.22 -12.79 -13.47
N PRO A 487 15.85 -12.52 -14.71
CA PRO A 487 14.50 -12.78 -15.22
C PRO A 487 14.14 -14.27 -15.25
N ALA A 488 15.14 -15.16 -15.26
CA ALA A 488 14.93 -16.61 -15.27
C ALA A 488 14.62 -17.18 -13.88
N THR A 489 15.11 -16.54 -12.81
CA THR A 489 15.03 -17.08 -11.43
C THR A 489 14.28 -16.21 -10.45
N VAL A 490 13.96 -14.95 -10.80
CA VAL A 490 13.22 -14.07 -9.89
C VAL A 490 11.89 -14.69 -9.48
N ALA A 491 11.67 -14.81 -8.16
CA ALA A 491 10.46 -15.40 -7.59
C ALA A 491 10.21 -14.92 -6.17
N ALA A 492 8.93 -14.85 -5.77
CA ALA A 492 8.54 -14.69 -4.39
C ALA A 492 8.94 -15.94 -3.60
N GLY A 493 9.66 -15.78 -2.49
CA GLY A 493 9.93 -16.86 -1.54
C GLY A 493 8.76 -17.07 -0.58
N SER A 494 8.00 -16.01 -0.31
CA SER A 494 6.91 -16.00 0.65
C SER A 494 5.68 -16.77 0.15
N THR A 495 5.08 -17.54 1.06
CA THR A 495 3.83 -18.30 0.83
C THR A 495 2.88 -18.07 2.00
N PHE A 496 1.64 -18.51 1.88
CA PHE A 496 0.70 -18.47 3.03
C PHE A 496 1.14 -19.37 4.20
N ALA A 497 1.95 -20.40 3.95
CA ALA A 497 2.53 -21.23 5.02
C ALA A 497 3.77 -20.56 5.66
N GLU A 498 4.63 -19.96 4.85
CA GLU A 498 5.88 -19.31 5.26
C GLU A 498 5.95 -17.88 4.70
N PRO A 499 5.20 -16.93 5.28
CA PRO A 499 4.97 -15.62 4.67
C PRO A 499 6.17 -14.66 4.72
N ARG A 500 7.20 -14.96 5.53
CA ARG A 500 8.36 -14.07 5.72
C ARG A 500 9.62 -14.48 4.96
N VAL A 501 9.52 -15.51 4.13
CA VAL A 501 10.65 -15.92 3.30
C VAL A 501 10.94 -14.84 2.26
N LEU A 502 12.18 -14.37 2.23
CA LEU A 502 12.62 -13.36 1.27
C LEU A 502 12.65 -13.92 -0.17
N PRO A 503 12.50 -13.06 -1.17
CA PRO A 503 12.51 -13.46 -2.58
C PRO A 503 13.89 -13.94 -3.02
N THR A 504 13.93 -14.58 -4.19
CA THR A 504 15.15 -14.98 -4.91
C THR A 504 15.29 -14.22 -6.22
N GLY A 505 16.50 -14.24 -6.81
CA GLY A 505 16.75 -13.68 -8.13
C GLY A 505 16.86 -12.16 -8.19
N ILE A 506 16.99 -11.46 -7.04
CA ILE A 506 17.23 -10.00 -6.97
C ILE A 506 18.55 -9.77 -6.21
N PRO A 507 19.71 -9.84 -6.90
CA PRO A 507 21.00 -9.69 -6.22
C PRO A 507 21.34 -8.27 -5.80
N TYR A 508 20.89 -7.23 -6.53
CA TYR A 508 21.30 -5.85 -6.27
C TYR A 508 20.13 -4.88 -6.28
N VAL A 509 20.07 -4.02 -5.26
CA VAL A 509 19.15 -2.89 -5.18
C VAL A 509 19.94 -1.66 -4.74
N LEU A 510 19.80 -0.59 -5.50
CA LEU A 510 20.42 0.70 -5.21
C LEU A 510 19.36 1.74 -4.89
N VAL A 511 19.61 2.54 -3.86
CA VAL A 511 18.86 3.74 -3.53
C VAL A 511 19.84 4.91 -3.53
N ASP A 512 19.55 5.94 -4.31
CA ASP A 512 20.41 7.10 -4.49
C ASP A 512 21.88 6.71 -4.83
N GLY A 513 22.03 5.69 -5.70
CA GLY A 513 23.31 5.16 -6.16
C GLY A 513 24.07 4.28 -5.16
N ARG A 514 23.51 4.01 -4.00
CA ARG A 514 24.13 3.21 -2.93
C ARG A 514 23.45 1.85 -2.81
N PHE A 515 24.25 0.80 -2.73
CA PHE A 515 23.72 -0.57 -2.57
C PHE A 515 23.04 -0.72 -1.21
N VAL A 516 21.73 -0.90 -1.20
CA VAL A 516 20.95 -1.33 -0.03
C VAL A 516 20.81 -2.86 0.01
N MET A 517 20.85 -3.51 -1.16
CA MET A 517 21.02 -4.96 -1.31
C MET A 517 22.23 -5.22 -2.19
N GLU A 518 23.08 -6.17 -1.79
CA GLU A 518 24.27 -6.58 -2.52
C GLU A 518 24.44 -8.10 -2.40
N ASP A 519 24.65 -8.79 -3.52
CA ASP A 519 24.73 -10.25 -3.61
C ASP A 519 23.55 -10.96 -2.92
N GLY A 520 22.33 -10.39 -3.03
CA GLY A 520 21.12 -10.91 -2.42
C GLY A 520 21.04 -10.71 -0.89
N ARG A 521 21.91 -9.88 -0.32
CA ARG A 521 21.97 -9.62 1.12
C ARG A 521 21.76 -8.13 1.42
N ARG A 522 21.13 -7.86 2.55
CA ARG A 522 21.00 -6.49 3.06
C ARG A 522 22.38 -5.97 3.47
N THR A 523 22.67 -4.71 3.10
CA THR A 523 23.86 -3.96 3.54
C THR A 523 23.51 -3.09 4.75
N ASP A 524 24.50 -2.43 5.37
CA ASP A 524 24.26 -1.49 6.48
C ASP A 524 23.84 -0.08 5.99
N VAL A 525 23.59 0.07 4.68
CA VAL A 525 23.34 1.37 4.06
C VAL A 525 21.88 1.78 4.24
N LEU A 526 21.64 2.89 4.92
CA LEU A 526 20.37 3.60 5.01
C LEU A 526 20.43 4.80 4.05
N ALA A 527 20.07 4.59 2.79
CA ALA A 527 20.17 5.60 1.73
C ALA A 527 18.83 6.29 1.43
N GLY A 528 17.74 5.72 1.92
CA GLY A 528 16.38 6.25 1.72
C GLY A 528 16.12 7.48 2.57
N ARG A 529 15.10 8.20 2.19
CA ARG A 529 14.61 9.40 2.88
C ARG A 529 13.14 9.63 2.58
N SER A 530 12.52 10.58 3.27
CA SER A 530 11.20 11.06 2.91
C SER A 530 11.24 11.75 1.54
N VAL A 531 10.29 11.38 0.67
CA VAL A 531 10.07 12.02 -0.64
C VAL A 531 8.96 13.04 -0.46
N ARG A 532 9.37 14.31 -0.37
CA ARG A 532 8.45 15.41 -0.08
C ARG A 532 8.05 16.14 -1.35
N ARG A 533 6.78 16.46 -1.43
CA ARG A 533 6.27 17.30 -2.48
C ARG A 533 6.52 18.79 -2.15
N SER A 534 6.97 19.54 -3.15
CA SER A 534 6.95 20.99 -3.06
C SER A 534 5.56 21.52 -3.43
N PRO A 535 4.95 22.43 -2.67
CA PRO A 535 3.64 23.01 -3.00
C PRO A 535 3.61 23.76 -4.34
N TYR A 536 4.78 24.08 -4.90
CA TYR A 536 4.94 24.84 -6.13
C TYR A 536 5.67 24.10 -7.27
N GLY A 537 5.83 22.77 -7.17
CA GLY A 537 6.55 22.01 -8.20
C GLY A 537 6.56 20.50 -8.00
N ALA A 538 7.38 19.80 -8.81
CA ALA A 538 7.59 18.37 -8.71
C ALA A 538 8.12 17.95 -7.33
N ALA A 539 7.77 16.77 -6.87
CA ALA A 539 8.33 16.19 -5.65
C ALA A 539 9.86 16.01 -5.81
N ARG A 540 10.61 16.28 -4.75
CA ARG A 540 12.07 16.17 -4.71
C ARG A 540 12.54 15.00 -3.86
#